data_848145efdd4969b6441a39fbc393efd8
#
_entry.id   848145efdd4969b6441a39fbc393efd8
#
_cell.length_a   1.000
_cell.length_b   1.000
_cell.length_c   1.000
_cell.angle_alpha   90.00
_cell.angle_beta   90.00
_cell.angle_gamma   90.00
#
_symmetry.space_group_name_H-M   'P 1'
#
loop_
_entity.id
_entity.type
_entity.pdbx_description
1 polymer ?
#
loop_
_entity_poly.entity_id
_entity_poly.type
_entity_poly.pdbx_seq_one_letter_code
_entity_poly.pdbx_strand_id
1 'polypeptide(L)'
;YVMLTTKDNVIICDPEDEYSPLVNRLGGQVIRLSPNSRDYVNPLDINLNYSEEENPLALKSDFVLSFCELIMGSKTGLEAIEKTVIDRAVQKIYQPYFADPRPENMPILSDLMAALTAQHIPEADRVAQALDLYVNGSLNFFNHRTTVDIRNRLVCFDIKGLGKNLKK
;
A
#
# COMPACT_ATOMS: atom_id res chain seq x y z
N TYR A 1 2.96 -20.56 18.56
CA TYR A 1 4.30 -20.97 19.03
C TYR A 1 5.33 -19.89 18.70
N VAL A 2 5.48 -19.47 17.43
CA VAL A 2 6.45 -18.45 16.99
C VAL A 2 6.34 -17.16 17.82
N MET A 3 5.13 -16.61 17.98
CA MET A 3 4.87 -15.41 18.77
C MET A 3 5.40 -15.46 20.22
N LEU A 4 5.37 -16.66 20.83
CA LEU A 4 5.72 -16.85 22.24
C LEU A 4 7.20 -17.21 22.44
N THR A 5 7.88 -17.71 21.40
CA THR A 5 9.23 -18.27 21.50
C THR A 5 10.31 -17.46 20.78
N THR A 6 9.93 -16.60 19.85
CA THR A 6 10.85 -15.75 19.08
C THR A 6 10.53 -14.26 19.27
N LYS A 7 11.43 -13.41 18.77
CA LYS A 7 11.20 -11.94 18.69
C LYS A 7 10.63 -11.52 17.34
N ASP A 8 10.28 -12.47 16.48
CA ASP A 8 9.78 -12.19 15.13
C ASP A 8 8.42 -11.53 15.16
N ASN A 9 8.15 -10.74 14.14
CA ASN A 9 6.82 -10.21 13.87
C ASN A 9 6.02 -11.24 13.09
N VAL A 10 4.72 -11.33 13.39
CA VAL A 10 3.80 -12.27 12.72
C VAL A 10 2.70 -11.45 12.05
N ILE A 11 2.61 -11.60 10.75
CA ILE A 11 1.55 -10.98 9.94
C ILE A 11 0.67 -12.10 9.40
N ILE A 12 -0.64 -11.99 9.64
CA ILE A 12 -1.66 -12.93 9.16
C ILE A 12 -2.51 -12.21 8.13
N CYS A 13 -2.68 -12.80 6.95
CA CYS A 13 -3.70 -12.39 6.01
C CYS A 13 -4.86 -13.38 6.11
N ASP A 14 -6.03 -12.90 6.55
CA ASP A 14 -7.19 -13.73 6.94
C ASP A 14 -8.37 -13.46 6.00
N PRO A 15 -8.58 -14.29 4.97
CA PRO A 15 -9.66 -14.10 4.02
C PRO A 15 -11.05 -14.53 4.55
N GLU A 16 -11.10 -15.28 5.65
CA GLU A 16 -12.36 -15.85 6.18
C GLU A 16 -12.71 -15.36 7.60
N ASP A 17 -11.86 -14.51 8.20
CA ASP A 17 -12.01 -14.00 9.58
C ASP A 17 -12.06 -15.12 10.64
N GLU A 18 -11.15 -16.08 10.51
CA GLU A 18 -11.02 -17.21 11.45
C GLU A 18 -10.02 -16.94 12.57
N TYR A 19 -9.03 -16.05 12.32
CA TYR A 19 -7.92 -15.78 13.24
C TYR A 19 -8.17 -14.63 14.20
N SER A 20 -9.15 -13.75 13.94
CA SER A 20 -9.44 -12.57 14.76
C SER A 20 -9.60 -12.87 16.26
N PRO A 21 -10.31 -13.95 16.68
CA PRO A 21 -10.45 -14.26 18.10
C PRO A 21 -9.12 -14.68 18.75
N LEU A 22 -8.29 -15.43 18.02
CA LEU A 22 -6.98 -15.87 18.49
C LEU A 22 -6.02 -14.68 18.63
N VAL A 23 -5.98 -13.82 17.61
CA VAL A 23 -5.11 -12.62 17.58
C VAL A 23 -5.44 -11.70 18.75
N ASN A 24 -6.74 -11.42 18.99
CA ASN A 24 -7.18 -10.61 20.12
C ASN A 24 -6.78 -11.23 21.47
N ARG A 25 -6.89 -12.56 21.63
CA ARG A 25 -6.46 -13.26 22.86
C ARG A 25 -4.97 -13.15 23.13
N LEU A 26 -4.16 -13.08 22.08
CA LEU A 26 -2.71 -12.95 22.18
C LEU A 26 -2.25 -11.48 22.30
N GLY A 27 -3.17 -10.52 22.39
CA GLY A 27 -2.86 -9.10 22.47
C GLY A 27 -2.35 -8.52 21.13
N GLY A 28 -2.65 -9.19 20.01
CA GLY A 28 -2.36 -8.71 18.67
C GLY A 28 -3.39 -7.69 18.19
N GLN A 29 -3.16 -7.18 17.00
CA GLN A 29 -4.02 -6.21 16.34
C GLN A 29 -4.74 -6.84 15.15
N VAL A 30 -6.06 -6.68 15.08
CA VAL A 30 -6.86 -7.03 13.90
C VAL A 30 -7.20 -5.75 13.14
N ILE A 31 -6.84 -5.71 11.86
CA ILE A 31 -7.11 -4.61 10.93
C ILE A 31 -8.10 -5.11 9.90
N ARG A 32 -9.27 -4.50 9.82
CA ARG A 32 -10.32 -4.89 8.87
C ARG A 32 -10.24 -4.05 7.61
N LEU A 33 -9.88 -4.69 6.50
CA LEU A 33 -9.87 -4.06 5.19
C LEU A 33 -11.19 -4.33 4.48
N SER A 34 -12.06 -3.33 4.43
CA SER A 34 -13.31 -3.40 3.68
C SER A 34 -13.77 -1.99 3.29
N PRO A 35 -14.63 -1.84 2.27
CA PRO A 35 -15.17 -0.54 1.86
C PRO A 35 -15.91 0.21 2.97
N ASN A 36 -16.41 -0.49 3.97
CA ASN A 36 -17.18 0.07 5.09
C ASN A 36 -16.35 0.16 6.39
N SER A 37 -15.08 -0.21 6.36
CA SER A 37 -14.19 -0.10 7.52
C SER A 37 -13.77 1.34 7.75
N ARG A 38 -13.38 1.63 9.00
CA ARG A 38 -12.68 2.87 9.38
C ARG A 38 -11.18 2.65 9.54
N ASP A 39 -10.74 1.42 9.34
CA ASP A 39 -9.32 1.06 9.37
C ASP A 39 -8.74 1.26 7.98
N TYR A 40 -7.80 2.19 7.85
CA TYR A 40 -7.14 2.49 6.60
C TYR A 40 -5.66 2.15 6.71
N VAL A 41 -5.12 1.57 5.66
CA VAL A 41 -3.69 1.31 5.48
C VAL A 41 -3.29 1.92 4.14
N ASN A 42 -2.39 2.88 4.21
CA ASN A 42 -1.85 3.53 3.03
C ASN A 42 -0.78 2.62 2.37
N PRO A 43 -0.99 2.14 1.14
CA PRO A 43 0.01 1.33 0.46
C PRO A 43 1.31 2.10 0.17
N LEU A 44 1.25 3.43 0.20
CA LEU A 44 2.41 4.30 -0.03
C LEU A 44 3.17 4.68 1.26
N ASP A 45 2.78 4.18 2.43
CA ASP A 45 3.54 4.42 3.65
C ASP A 45 4.98 3.93 3.50
N ILE A 46 5.92 4.78 3.92
CA ILE A 46 7.36 4.48 3.93
C ILE A 46 7.84 4.42 5.38
N ASN A 47 8.65 3.42 5.69
CA ASN A 47 9.28 3.31 6.99
C ASN A 47 10.74 3.76 6.87
N LEU A 48 11.07 4.88 7.50
CA LEU A 48 12.45 5.41 7.52
C LEU A 48 13.37 4.66 8.48
N ASN A 49 12.82 3.75 9.31
CA ASN A 49 13.60 2.93 10.26
C ASN A 49 14.12 1.62 9.65
N TYR A 50 14.06 1.43 8.33
CA TYR A 50 14.77 0.36 7.65
C TYR A 50 16.29 0.55 7.84
N SER A 51 17.03 -0.57 7.80
CA SER A 51 18.47 -0.58 8.03
C SER A 51 19.19 0.50 7.20
N GLU A 52 20.26 1.08 7.73
CA GLU A 52 21.05 2.14 7.09
C GLU A 52 21.60 1.75 5.70
N GLU A 53 21.54 0.46 5.34
CA GLU A 53 22.04 -0.10 4.08
C GLU A 53 21.01 -0.07 2.93
N GLU A 54 19.71 0.14 3.21
CA GLU A 54 18.67 0.13 2.18
C GLU A 54 18.09 1.52 1.95
N ASN A 55 17.96 1.91 0.68
CA ASN A 55 17.28 3.15 0.30
C ASN A 55 15.76 2.95 0.37
N PRO A 56 15.06 3.53 1.37
CA PRO A 56 13.63 3.32 1.56
C PRO A 56 12.78 3.75 0.35
N LEU A 57 13.25 4.78 -0.38
CA LEU A 57 12.57 5.26 -1.59
C LEU A 57 12.71 4.26 -2.74
N ALA A 58 13.86 3.63 -2.91
CA ALA A 58 14.06 2.61 -3.94
C ALA A 58 13.16 1.40 -3.71
N LEU A 59 13.10 0.89 -2.46
CA LEU A 59 12.21 -0.20 -2.09
C LEU A 59 10.73 0.17 -2.33
N LYS A 60 10.36 1.40 -2.04
CA LYS A 60 8.99 1.85 -2.27
C LYS A 60 8.69 2.04 -3.75
N SER A 61 9.67 2.49 -4.55
CA SER A 61 9.53 2.57 -6.01
C SER A 61 9.29 1.18 -6.62
N ASP A 62 10.05 0.17 -6.21
CA ASP A 62 9.86 -1.22 -6.64
C ASP A 62 8.48 -1.76 -6.25
N PHE A 63 8.03 -1.45 -5.03
CA PHE A 63 6.68 -1.81 -4.60
C PHE A 63 5.61 -1.14 -5.49
N VAL A 64 5.72 0.16 -5.76
CA VAL A 64 4.75 0.89 -6.59
C VAL A 64 4.75 0.39 -8.02
N LEU A 65 5.92 0.05 -8.59
CA LEU A 65 6.02 -0.57 -9.91
C LEU A 65 5.28 -1.90 -9.95
N SER A 66 5.51 -2.78 -8.96
CA SER A 66 4.82 -4.07 -8.86
C SER A 66 3.32 -3.91 -8.65
N PHE A 67 2.90 -2.93 -7.85
CA PHE A 67 1.49 -2.61 -7.64
C PHE A 67 0.83 -2.12 -8.93
N CYS A 68 1.46 -1.21 -9.65
CA CYS A 68 0.93 -0.73 -10.95
C CYS A 68 0.87 -1.85 -11.99
N GLU A 69 1.87 -2.74 -12.04
CA GLU A 69 1.85 -3.91 -12.91
C GLU A 69 0.65 -4.83 -12.61
N LEU A 70 0.40 -5.08 -11.32
CA LEU A 70 -0.72 -5.92 -10.88
C LEU A 70 -2.08 -5.33 -11.28
N ILE A 71 -2.29 -4.01 -11.05
CA ILE A 71 -3.57 -3.37 -11.35
C ILE A 71 -3.82 -3.18 -12.85
N MET A 72 -2.77 -3.00 -13.65
CA MET A 72 -2.87 -2.92 -15.11
C MET A 72 -3.15 -4.28 -15.74
N GLY A 73 -2.89 -5.38 -15.04
CA GLY A 73 -3.21 -6.74 -15.48
C GLY A 73 -2.47 -7.17 -16.74
N SER A 74 -1.33 -6.57 -17.05
CA SER A 74 -0.54 -6.91 -18.23
C SER A 74 0.08 -8.31 -18.10
N LYS A 75 -0.08 -9.16 -19.12
CA LYS A 75 0.57 -10.48 -19.16
C LYS A 75 2.06 -10.40 -19.42
N THR A 76 2.55 -9.28 -19.94
CA THR A 76 3.95 -9.05 -20.35
C THR A 76 4.70 -8.12 -19.39
N GLY A 77 4.03 -7.67 -18.32
CA GLY A 77 4.57 -6.68 -17.39
C GLY A 77 4.43 -5.25 -17.89
N LEU A 78 5.03 -4.31 -17.15
CA LEU A 78 5.07 -2.90 -17.52
C LEU A 78 6.11 -2.65 -18.61
N GLU A 79 5.75 -1.83 -19.59
CA GLU A 79 6.68 -1.33 -20.60
C GLU A 79 7.76 -0.42 -19.98
N ALA A 80 8.90 -0.28 -20.64
CA ALA A 80 10.02 0.53 -20.15
C ALA A 80 9.61 2.01 -19.89
N ILE A 81 8.76 2.56 -20.75
CA ILE A 81 8.26 3.93 -20.59
C ILE A 81 7.27 4.03 -19.41
N GLU A 82 6.42 3.04 -19.20
CA GLU A 82 5.51 2.99 -18.05
C GLU A 82 6.30 2.95 -16.75
N LYS A 83 7.34 2.12 -16.66
CA LYS A 83 8.24 2.09 -15.49
C LYS A 83 8.88 3.46 -15.23
N THR A 84 9.33 4.12 -16.29
CA THR A 84 9.98 5.45 -16.18
C THR A 84 9.01 6.52 -15.67
N VAL A 85 7.78 6.57 -16.18
CA VAL A 85 6.80 7.58 -15.75
C VAL A 85 6.31 7.32 -14.32
N ILE A 86 6.19 6.05 -13.91
CA ILE A 86 5.84 5.67 -12.54
C ILE A 86 6.96 6.07 -11.57
N ASP A 87 8.21 5.69 -11.86
CA ASP A 87 9.36 6.04 -11.00
C ASP A 87 9.48 7.55 -10.83
N ARG A 88 9.37 8.32 -11.92
CA ARG A 88 9.38 9.79 -11.88
C ARG A 88 8.25 10.36 -10.99
N ALA A 89 7.06 9.78 -11.07
CA ALA A 89 5.94 10.18 -10.22
C ALA A 89 6.23 9.87 -8.75
N VAL A 90 6.75 8.68 -8.44
CA VAL A 90 7.16 8.28 -7.08
C VAL A 90 8.19 9.25 -6.52
N GLN A 91 9.27 9.53 -7.25
CA GLN A 91 10.30 10.49 -6.83
C GLN A 91 9.67 11.85 -6.46
N LYS A 92 8.72 12.32 -7.25
CA LYS A 92 8.08 13.63 -7.05
C LYS A 92 7.18 13.66 -5.81
N ILE A 93 6.34 12.65 -5.60
CA ILE A 93 5.35 12.68 -4.51
C ILE A 93 5.96 12.53 -3.12
N TYR A 94 7.15 11.94 -3.01
CA TYR A 94 7.84 11.80 -1.73
C TYR A 94 8.70 13.01 -1.35
N GLN A 95 8.96 13.96 -2.25
CA GLN A 95 9.75 15.17 -1.96
C GLN A 95 9.23 15.95 -0.73
N PRO A 96 7.91 16.22 -0.57
CA PRO A 96 7.39 16.92 0.60
C PRO A 96 7.65 16.15 1.90
N TYR A 97 7.50 14.83 1.86
CA TYR A 97 7.73 13.97 3.03
C TYR A 97 9.19 13.94 3.46
N PHE A 98 10.14 13.85 2.52
CA PHE A 98 11.57 13.87 2.85
C PHE A 98 12.04 15.26 3.31
N ALA A 99 11.41 16.33 2.84
CA ALA A 99 11.70 17.68 3.32
C ALA A 99 11.20 17.90 4.76
N ASP A 100 10.07 17.30 5.12
CA ASP A 100 9.44 17.42 6.45
C ASP A 100 8.69 16.09 6.74
N PRO A 101 9.35 15.13 7.44
CA PRO A 101 8.84 13.76 7.60
C PRO A 101 7.72 13.69 8.66
N ARG A 102 6.58 14.26 8.35
CA ARG A 102 5.35 14.19 9.14
C ARG A 102 4.30 13.34 8.46
N PRO A 103 3.41 12.67 9.21
CA PRO A 103 2.33 11.85 8.65
C PRO A 103 1.44 12.60 7.65
N GLU A 104 1.25 13.93 7.85
CA GLU A 104 0.46 14.78 6.97
C GLU A 104 1.07 14.96 5.57
N ASN A 105 2.39 14.80 5.47
CA ASN A 105 3.15 14.91 4.21
C ASN A 105 3.33 13.57 3.50
N MET A 106 2.88 12.46 4.13
CA MET A 106 2.92 11.15 3.50
C MET A 106 1.99 11.12 2.28
N PRO A 107 2.49 10.76 1.07
CA PRO A 107 1.65 10.70 -0.11
C PRO A 107 0.61 9.58 -0.01
N ILE A 108 -0.50 9.75 -0.73
CA ILE A 108 -1.56 8.76 -0.92
C ILE A 108 -1.76 8.48 -2.42
N LEU A 109 -2.59 7.51 -2.78
CA LEU A 109 -2.77 7.11 -4.18
C LEU A 109 -3.24 8.23 -5.10
N SER A 110 -4.05 9.18 -4.59
CA SER A 110 -4.46 10.35 -5.37
C SER A 110 -3.28 11.27 -5.73
N ASP A 111 -2.26 11.36 -4.87
CA ASP A 111 -1.06 12.14 -5.18
C ASP A 111 -0.25 11.48 -6.30
N LEU A 112 -0.15 10.13 -6.27
CA LEU A 112 0.48 9.36 -7.35
C LEU A 112 -0.26 9.55 -8.67
N MET A 113 -1.58 9.41 -8.67
CA MET A 113 -2.41 9.62 -9.86
C MET A 113 -2.25 11.04 -10.43
N ALA A 114 -2.28 12.06 -9.57
CA ALA A 114 -2.07 13.45 -9.98
C ALA A 114 -0.67 13.69 -10.58
N ALA A 115 0.38 13.09 -9.98
CA ALA A 115 1.75 13.19 -10.47
C ALA A 115 1.96 12.48 -11.81
N LEU A 116 1.24 11.39 -12.08
CA LEU A 116 1.22 10.72 -13.38
C LEU A 116 0.54 11.60 -14.43
N THR A 117 -0.68 12.06 -14.17
CA THR A 117 -1.46 12.89 -15.09
C THR A 117 -0.71 14.20 -15.44
N ALA A 118 0.00 14.79 -14.47
CA ALA A 118 0.77 16.02 -14.69
C ALA A 118 1.97 15.86 -15.62
N GLN A 119 2.34 14.64 -16.01
CA GLN A 119 3.40 14.42 -16.99
C GLN A 119 2.94 14.64 -18.43
N HIS A 120 1.62 14.60 -18.70
CA HIS A 120 1.03 14.73 -20.04
C HIS A 120 1.62 13.75 -21.07
N ILE A 121 1.83 12.51 -20.64
CA ILE A 121 2.37 11.41 -21.45
C ILE A 121 1.29 10.32 -21.51
N PRO A 122 0.93 9.81 -22.72
CA PRO A 122 -0.16 8.82 -22.87
C PRO A 122 0.01 7.57 -22.00
N GLU A 123 1.24 7.10 -21.81
CA GLU A 123 1.56 5.96 -20.96
C GLU A 123 1.32 6.27 -19.47
N ALA A 124 1.63 7.48 -19.02
CA ALA A 124 1.33 7.93 -17.67
C ALA A 124 -0.18 8.06 -17.45
N ASP A 125 -0.93 8.54 -18.44
CA ASP A 125 -2.39 8.63 -18.39
C ASP A 125 -3.03 7.23 -18.31
N ARG A 126 -2.50 6.24 -19.03
CA ARG A 126 -2.97 4.83 -18.91
C ARG A 126 -2.80 4.29 -17.50
N VAL A 127 -1.65 4.52 -16.88
CA VAL A 127 -1.40 4.11 -15.48
C VAL A 127 -2.34 4.86 -14.53
N ALA A 128 -2.52 6.16 -14.71
CA ALA A 128 -3.44 6.96 -13.90
C ALA A 128 -4.90 6.47 -14.01
N GLN A 129 -5.34 6.08 -15.20
CA GLN A 129 -6.67 5.49 -15.40
C GLN A 129 -6.83 4.13 -14.69
N ALA A 130 -5.79 3.31 -14.65
CA ALA A 130 -5.82 2.05 -13.90
C ALA A 130 -5.91 2.29 -12.38
N LEU A 131 -5.33 3.39 -11.88
CA LEU A 131 -5.42 3.79 -10.48
C LEU A 131 -6.80 4.36 -10.10
N ASP A 132 -7.61 4.81 -11.06
CA ASP A 132 -8.88 5.50 -10.80
C ASP A 132 -9.85 4.66 -9.96
N LEU A 133 -9.87 3.34 -10.15
CA LEU A 133 -10.65 2.41 -9.34
C LEU A 133 -10.29 2.47 -7.85
N TYR A 134 -9.03 2.72 -7.53
CA TYR A 134 -8.48 2.77 -6.17
C TYR A 134 -8.48 4.19 -5.59
N VAL A 135 -8.65 5.22 -6.41
CA VAL A 135 -8.68 6.61 -5.97
C VAL A 135 -10.11 7.12 -5.86
N ASN A 136 -10.91 6.98 -6.91
CA ASN A 136 -12.26 7.51 -7.01
C ASN A 136 -13.35 6.42 -7.04
N GLY A 137 -12.95 5.18 -7.31
CA GLY A 137 -13.87 4.04 -7.49
C GLY A 137 -14.18 3.31 -6.19
N SER A 138 -14.68 2.07 -6.33
CA SER A 138 -15.15 1.24 -5.22
C SER A 138 -14.04 0.75 -4.27
N LEU A 139 -12.79 0.92 -4.63
CA LEU A 139 -11.62 0.52 -3.84
C LEU A 139 -10.88 1.73 -3.23
N ASN A 140 -11.55 2.87 -3.11
CA ASN A 140 -10.98 4.11 -2.61
C ASN A 140 -10.57 4.07 -1.13
N PHE A 141 -10.89 3.02 -0.39
CA PHE A 141 -10.43 2.82 0.98
C PHE A 141 -8.89 2.63 1.08
N PHE A 142 -8.21 2.37 -0.03
CA PHE A 142 -6.74 2.42 -0.12
C PHE A 142 -6.20 3.85 -0.32
N ASN A 143 -7.06 4.82 -0.66
CA ASN A 143 -6.67 6.21 -0.90
C ASN A 143 -6.81 7.07 0.38
N HIS A 144 -6.31 6.56 1.49
CA HIS A 144 -6.34 7.23 2.79
C HIS A 144 -4.99 7.08 3.48
N ARG A 145 -4.65 8.03 4.36
CA ARG A 145 -3.54 7.87 5.29
C ARG A 145 -3.83 6.76 6.28
N THR A 146 -2.80 6.06 6.70
CA THR A 146 -2.93 4.98 7.68
C THR A 146 -3.49 5.51 9.01
N THR A 147 -4.56 4.88 9.48
CA THR A 147 -5.23 5.21 10.74
C THR A 147 -4.96 4.18 11.84
N VAL A 148 -4.35 3.04 11.48
CA VAL A 148 -4.11 1.91 12.39
C VAL A 148 -2.64 1.84 12.80
N ASP A 149 -2.37 1.31 13.99
CA ASP A 149 -1.01 1.08 14.45
C ASP A 149 -0.55 -0.32 14.03
N ILE A 150 0.32 -0.39 13.01
CA ILE A 150 0.89 -1.65 12.51
C ILE A 150 2.18 -2.07 13.21
N ARG A 151 2.58 -1.39 14.30
CA ARG A 151 3.81 -1.70 15.06
C ARG A 151 3.64 -2.89 16.01
N ASN A 152 2.43 -3.44 16.15
CA ASN A 152 2.21 -4.64 16.96
C ASN A 152 2.95 -5.82 16.34
N ARG A 153 3.56 -6.66 17.18
CA ARG A 153 4.27 -7.87 16.73
C ARG A 153 3.36 -8.93 16.10
N LEU A 154 2.08 -8.88 16.40
CA LEU A 154 1.06 -9.77 15.83
C LEU A 154 -0.02 -8.91 15.19
N VAL A 155 -0.03 -8.89 13.86
CA VAL A 155 -1.03 -8.14 13.07
C VAL A 155 -1.79 -9.12 12.19
N CYS A 156 -3.11 -9.03 12.20
CA CYS A 156 -4.00 -9.79 11.33
C CYS A 156 -4.77 -8.81 10.43
N PHE A 157 -4.61 -8.97 9.13
CA PHE A 157 -5.43 -8.29 8.14
C PHE A 157 -6.63 -9.16 7.82
N ASP A 158 -7.79 -8.81 8.38
CA ASP A 158 -9.07 -9.38 7.98
C ASP A 158 -9.49 -8.78 6.64
N ILE A 159 -9.43 -9.60 5.60
CA ILE A 159 -9.78 -9.22 4.22
C ILE A 159 -11.09 -9.89 3.76
N LYS A 160 -11.88 -10.46 4.66
CA LYS A 160 -13.17 -11.10 4.34
C LYS A 160 -14.12 -10.15 3.63
N GLY A 161 -14.12 -8.88 4.04
CA GLY A 161 -14.93 -7.82 3.45
C GLY A 161 -14.51 -7.38 2.04
N LEU A 162 -13.31 -7.76 1.58
CA LEU A 162 -12.88 -7.54 0.21
C LEU A 162 -13.60 -8.55 -0.69
N GLY A 163 -14.24 -8.08 -1.76
CA GLY A 163 -14.92 -8.95 -2.72
C GLY A 163 -13.98 -10.00 -3.34
N LYS A 164 -14.56 -11.08 -3.88
CA LYS A 164 -13.81 -12.23 -4.45
C LYS A 164 -12.74 -11.84 -5.48
N ASN A 165 -12.89 -10.72 -6.16
CA ASN A 165 -11.96 -10.24 -7.18
C ASN A 165 -10.67 -9.65 -6.60
N LEU A 166 -10.65 -9.29 -5.31
CA LEU A 166 -9.49 -8.73 -4.60
C LEU A 166 -8.76 -9.75 -3.72
N LYS A 167 -9.36 -10.94 -3.56
CA LYS A 167 -8.75 -12.04 -2.80
C LYS A 167 -7.82 -12.92 -3.64
N LYS A 168 -7.62 -12.58 -4.90
CA LYS A 168 -6.66 -13.23 -5.80
C LYS A 168 -5.34 -12.49 -5.80
#